data_71f9d5b89a9314995c1a8c8b1d82ba7c
#
_entry.id   71f9d5b89a9314995c1a8c8b1d82ba7c
#
_cell.length_a   1.000
_cell.length_b   1.000
_cell.length_c   1.000
_cell.angle_alpha   90.00
_cell.angle_beta   90.00
_cell.angle_gamma   90.00
#
_symmetry.space_group_name_H-M   'P 1'
#
loop_
_entity.id
_entity.type
_entity.pdbx_description
1 polymer ?
#
loop_
_entity_poly.entity_id
_entity_poly.type
_entity_poly.pdbx_seq_one_letter_code
_entity_poly.pdbx_strand_id
1 'polypeptide(L)'
;MKKEHFVQQENAFEDKLKDTAGCFLTNYNYGLIPVRNNEESSFKAVFKVDKQKFLKATLFQVRALTEGGARIEILENINPREFSVDLSTYIENSKKEESGIHYIVLSVDLFDRVPVGDLDGEEEPPRFPNSSPSYKITIFHEKEVARSGITPFSMFIGKMLVQPDRVEVFDDYIPSSMSLRSHPRLTLFHAGVEKFFNQMEIYLLSIIGKIKEKGQDSSLATSVLLLSENLLGYLNTTLLAVRWELPDRPPLHLFRNIATFARVMRNTIESNTAAQKEEMINYFTNWSELKQGDFEKLLVYCVNFGYDHRDISGSVDQFEEFIQIMTALFSKLESLAFIGKKKETNIFVKENTTKRSFLAD
;
A
#
# COMPACT_ATOMS: atom_id res chain seq x y z
N MET A 1 18.47 47.08 -13.13
CA MET A 1 17.48 46.11 -12.60
C MET A 1 17.52 46.18 -11.09
N LYS A 2 16.37 46.20 -10.40
CA LYS A 2 16.31 46.15 -8.94
C LYS A 2 16.15 44.69 -8.49
N LYS A 3 16.54 44.32 -7.24
CA LYS A 3 16.36 43.01 -6.64
C LYS A 3 14.92 42.48 -6.80
N GLU A 4 13.93 43.34 -6.62
CA GLU A 4 12.51 43.05 -6.74
C GLU A 4 12.12 42.49 -8.12
N HIS A 5 12.75 42.96 -9.20
CA HIS A 5 12.46 42.47 -10.56
C HIS A 5 12.92 41.01 -10.74
N PHE A 6 14.05 40.62 -10.14
CA PHE A 6 14.53 39.23 -10.18
C PHE A 6 13.62 38.29 -9.38
N VAL A 7 13.18 38.73 -8.19
CA VAL A 7 12.24 37.96 -7.38
C VAL A 7 10.89 37.79 -8.10
N GLN A 8 10.35 38.84 -8.71
CA GLN A 8 9.11 38.75 -9.49
C GLN A 8 9.27 37.85 -10.71
N GLN A 9 10.42 37.87 -11.38
CA GLN A 9 10.70 36.97 -12.50
C GLN A 9 10.78 35.50 -12.04
N GLU A 10 11.47 35.23 -10.94
CA GLU A 10 11.54 33.90 -10.37
C GLU A 10 10.15 33.36 -9.99
N ASN A 11 9.36 34.16 -9.28
CA ASN A 11 7.99 33.80 -8.91
C ASN A 11 7.12 33.48 -10.13
N ALA A 12 7.25 34.28 -11.21
CA ALA A 12 6.52 34.04 -12.46
C ALA A 12 6.95 32.74 -13.16
N PHE A 13 8.22 32.35 -13.06
CA PHE A 13 8.66 31.01 -13.55
C PHE A 13 8.13 29.87 -12.69
N GLU A 14 8.19 30.00 -11.37
CA GLU A 14 7.62 28.99 -10.46
C GLU A 14 6.12 28.79 -10.71
N ASP A 15 5.37 29.87 -10.90
CA ASP A 15 3.94 29.80 -11.21
C ASP A 15 3.68 29.08 -12.55
N LYS A 16 4.46 29.38 -13.60
CA LYS A 16 4.34 28.66 -14.89
C LYS A 16 4.68 27.18 -14.78
N LEU A 17 5.67 26.81 -13.97
CA LEU A 17 6.04 25.43 -13.74
C LEU A 17 4.93 24.68 -12.99
N LYS A 18 4.31 25.32 -11.99
CA LYS A 18 3.16 24.75 -11.25
C LYS A 18 1.95 24.57 -12.17
N ASP A 19 1.63 25.57 -13.01
CA ASP A 19 0.54 25.47 -13.98
C ASP A 19 0.79 24.31 -14.95
N THR A 20 2.03 24.17 -15.44
CA THR A 20 2.41 23.06 -16.33
C THR A 20 2.28 21.71 -15.63
N ALA A 21 2.77 21.61 -14.40
CA ALA A 21 2.63 20.39 -13.59
C ALA A 21 1.16 20.06 -13.33
N GLY A 22 0.35 21.08 -13.02
CA GLY A 22 -1.09 20.93 -12.74
C GLY A 22 -1.89 20.36 -13.91
N CYS A 23 -1.41 20.50 -15.16
CA CYS A 23 -2.03 19.87 -16.33
C CYS A 23 -1.92 18.32 -16.29
N PHE A 24 -0.96 17.77 -15.57
CA PHE A 24 -0.66 16.34 -15.53
C PHE A 24 -0.89 15.71 -14.16
N LEU A 25 -0.87 16.51 -13.09
CA LEU A 25 -1.09 16.02 -11.73
C LEU A 25 -2.57 15.71 -11.48
N THR A 26 -2.77 14.65 -10.70
CA THR A 26 -4.08 14.21 -10.21
C THR A 26 -3.94 13.88 -8.72
N ASN A 27 -5.04 13.62 -8.05
CA ASN A 27 -5.06 13.23 -6.64
C ASN A 27 -4.40 11.86 -6.32
N TYR A 28 -3.79 11.20 -7.29
CA TYR A 28 -3.13 9.90 -7.12
C TYR A 28 -1.79 9.74 -7.88
N ASN A 29 -1.26 10.78 -8.51
CA ASN A 29 0.02 10.72 -9.21
C ASN A 29 1.00 11.83 -8.81
N TYR A 30 0.94 12.29 -7.59
CA TYR A 30 1.91 13.19 -6.96
C TYR A 30 2.72 12.44 -5.88
N GLY A 31 3.67 13.09 -5.25
CA GLY A 31 4.47 12.54 -4.17
C GLY A 31 5.89 12.21 -4.60
N LEU A 32 6.45 11.13 -4.04
CA LEU A 32 7.81 10.71 -4.32
C LEU A 32 8.02 10.44 -5.81
N ILE A 33 9.05 11.05 -6.39
CA ILE A 33 9.40 10.82 -7.79
C ILE A 33 10.11 9.47 -7.98
N PRO A 34 10.08 8.86 -9.18
CA PRO A 34 10.82 7.63 -9.44
C PRO A 34 12.32 7.79 -9.19
N VAL A 35 12.92 6.75 -8.64
CA VAL A 35 14.38 6.67 -8.45
C VAL A 35 15.08 6.65 -9.80
N ARG A 36 16.15 7.43 -9.94
CA ARG A 36 17.01 7.49 -11.13
C ARG A 36 18.44 7.16 -10.74
N ASN A 37 19.17 6.49 -11.64
CA ASN A 37 20.63 6.37 -11.60
C ASN A 37 21.23 5.90 -10.26
N ASN A 38 21.08 4.63 -9.91
CA ASN A 38 21.72 3.99 -8.74
C ASN A 38 21.35 4.56 -7.35
N GLU A 39 20.37 5.44 -7.24
CA GLU A 39 19.81 5.81 -5.94
C GLU A 39 18.91 4.67 -5.45
N GLU A 40 18.96 4.40 -4.15
CA GLU A 40 18.15 3.31 -3.57
C GLU A 40 16.69 3.72 -3.31
N SER A 41 16.44 5.00 -3.02
CA SER A 41 15.11 5.52 -2.68
C SER A 41 15.03 7.03 -2.91
N SER A 42 13.85 7.52 -3.22
CA SER A 42 13.53 8.96 -3.22
C SER A 42 13.14 9.48 -1.83
N PHE A 43 13.10 8.60 -0.81
CA PHE A 43 12.72 8.95 0.55
C PHE A 43 13.61 8.25 1.57
N LYS A 44 14.28 9.05 2.42
CA LYS A 44 15.05 8.57 3.57
C LYS A 44 14.85 9.54 4.72
N ALA A 45 14.11 9.12 5.72
CA ALA A 45 13.79 9.90 6.90
C ALA A 45 13.89 9.05 8.17
N VAL A 46 14.17 9.69 9.29
CA VAL A 46 14.14 9.08 10.61
C VAL A 46 13.28 9.93 11.54
N PHE A 47 12.30 9.30 12.14
CA PHE A 47 11.42 9.92 13.12
C PHE A 47 11.64 9.28 14.48
N LYS A 48 11.90 10.11 15.51
CA LYS A 48 12.09 9.63 16.89
C LYS A 48 11.36 10.55 17.85
N VAL A 49 10.72 9.96 18.85
CA VAL A 49 10.13 10.73 19.95
C VAL A 49 11.08 10.67 21.14
N ASP A 50 11.49 11.83 21.64
CA ASP A 50 12.38 11.92 22.79
C ASP A 50 11.63 11.88 24.13
N LYS A 51 12.37 11.79 25.22
CA LYS A 51 11.81 11.76 26.59
C LYS A 51 11.10 13.07 26.97
N GLN A 52 11.37 14.16 26.29
CA GLN A 52 10.76 15.47 26.50
C GLN A 52 9.49 15.66 25.66
N LYS A 53 9.02 14.58 24.98
CA LYS A 53 7.83 14.57 24.10
C LYS A 53 7.99 15.43 22.84
N PHE A 54 9.20 15.54 22.31
CA PHE A 54 9.43 16.15 21.01
C PHE A 54 9.57 15.06 19.95
N LEU A 55 8.87 15.24 18.82
CA LEU A 55 9.17 14.52 17.60
C LEU A 55 10.40 15.12 16.95
N LYS A 56 11.47 14.35 16.90
CA LYS A 56 12.68 14.66 16.12
C LYS A 56 12.54 14.02 14.74
N ALA A 57 12.46 14.83 13.71
CA ALA A 57 12.37 14.38 12.32
C ALA A 57 13.64 14.79 11.57
N THR A 58 14.43 13.80 11.17
CA THR A 58 15.61 14.02 10.32
C THR A 58 15.31 13.52 8.92
N LEU A 59 15.27 14.44 7.97
CA LEU A 59 15.05 14.16 6.56
C LEU A 59 16.40 14.18 5.84
N PHE A 60 16.89 13.01 5.44
CA PHE A 60 18.14 12.86 4.70
C PHE A 60 17.89 13.03 3.21
N GLN A 61 16.85 12.39 2.68
CA GLN A 61 16.52 12.46 1.27
C GLN A 61 14.99 12.51 1.10
N VAL A 62 14.51 13.54 0.41
CA VAL A 62 13.12 13.65 -0.03
C VAL A 62 13.12 14.28 -1.42
N ARG A 63 12.75 13.49 -2.42
CA ARG A 63 12.57 13.97 -3.80
C ARG A 63 11.12 13.74 -4.19
N ALA A 64 10.36 14.79 -4.23
CA ALA A 64 8.92 14.70 -4.44
C ALA A 64 8.38 15.90 -5.22
N LEU A 65 7.17 15.72 -5.75
CA LEU A 65 6.33 16.76 -6.28
C LEU A 65 5.01 16.75 -5.51
N THR A 66 4.64 17.89 -4.92
CA THR A 66 3.39 17.99 -4.17
C THR A 66 2.18 17.99 -5.11
N GLU A 67 0.98 17.81 -4.57
CA GLU A 67 -0.27 17.87 -5.34
C GLU A 67 -0.43 19.20 -6.09
N GLY A 68 0.02 20.31 -5.49
CA GLY A 68 0.02 21.66 -6.11
C GLY A 68 1.23 21.92 -7.01
N GLY A 69 2.03 20.92 -7.37
CA GLY A 69 3.16 21.06 -8.29
C GLY A 69 4.42 21.66 -7.69
N ALA A 70 4.50 21.84 -6.37
CA ALA A 70 5.72 22.31 -5.73
C ALA A 70 6.75 21.21 -5.60
N ARG A 71 7.99 21.49 -6.00
CA ARG A 71 9.11 20.55 -5.86
C ARG A 71 9.64 20.56 -4.43
N ILE A 72 9.78 19.35 -3.85
CA ILE A 72 10.54 19.12 -2.64
C ILE A 72 11.84 18.43 -3.02
N GLU A 73 12.97 19.03 -2.63
CA GLU A 73 14.29 18.47 -2.88
C GLU A 73 15.19 18.64 -1.66
N ILE A 74 15.28 17.59 -0.89
CA ILE A 74 16.21 17.44 0.23
C ILE A 74 17.16 16.31 -0.14
N LEU A 75 18.48 16.56 -0.12
CA LEU A 75 19.51 15.63 -0.53
C LEU A 75 20.49 15.40 0.61
N GLU A 76 20.81 14.14 0.91
CA GLU A 76 21.60 13.71 2.07
C GLU A 76 22.95 14.43 2.17
N ASN A 77 23.62 14.62 1.04
CA ASN A 77 24.98 15.20 1.00
C ASN A 77 25.01 16.72 0.77
N ILE A 78 23.86 17.37 0.62
CA ILE A 78 23.77 18.78 0.26
C ILE A 78 23.03 19.60 1.30
N ASN A 79 21.82 19.17 1.66
CA ASN A 79 20.91 19.97 2.49
C ASN A 79 19.98 19.11 3.38
N PRO A 80 20.49 18.16 4.16
CA PRO A 80 19.65 17.42 5.11
C PRO A 80 18.95 18.39 6.05
N ARG A 81 17.75 18.01 6.51
CA ARG A 81 16.91 18.85 7.35
C ARG A 81 16.55 18.16 8.64
N GLU A 82 16.65 18.90 9.73
CA GLU A 82 16.22 18.47 11.06
C GLU A 82 15.10 19.36 11.57
N PHE A 83 14.08 18.70 12.12
CA PHE A 83 12.91 19.37 12.70
C PHE A 83 12.64 18.83 14.08
N SER A 84 12.09 19.70 14.92
CA SER A 84 11.66 19.35 16.27
C SER A 84 10.26 19.91 16.50
N VAL A 85 9.30 19.02 16.79
CA VAL A 85 7.90 19.39 17.00
C VAL A 85 7.48 18.94 18.39
N ASP A 86 6.93 19.86 19.19
CA ASP A 86 6.41 19.56 20.52
C ASP A 86 5.09 18.78 20.42
N LEU A 87 5.03 17.60 21.03
CA LEU A 87 3.86 16.72 21.04
C LEU A 87 2.99 16.91 22.29
N SER A 88 3.34 17.78 23.21
CA SER A 88 2.65 17.93 24.50
C SER A 88 1.15 18.18 24.32
N THR A 89 0.79 19.09 23.43
CA THR A 89 -0.62 19.42 23.12
C THR A 89 -1.38 18.23 22.53
N TYR A 90 -0.75 17.45 21.64
CA TYR A 90 -1.37 16.27 21.03
C TYR A 90 -1.61 15.15 22.06
N ILE A 91 -0.64 14.94 22.95
CA ILE A 91 -0.74 13.97 24.05
C ILE A 91 -1.81 14.41 25.07
N GLU A 92 -1.92 15.69 25.38
CA GLU A 92 -2.97 16.20 26.27
C GLU A 92 -4.36 16.05 25.65
N ASN A 93 -4.51 16.31 24.37
CA ASN A 93 -5.77 16.11 23.65
C ASN A 93 -6.16 14.63 23.60
N SER A 94 -5.19 13.71 23.45
CA SER A 94 -5.47 12.28 23.46
C SER A 94 -6.02 11.75 24.79
N LYS A 95 -5.85 12.48 25.90
CA LYS A 95 -6.47 12.17 27.22
C LYS A 95 -7.95 12.56 27.28
N LYS A 96 -8.36 13.53 26.49
CA LYS A 96 -9.74 14.07 26.46
C LYS A 96 -10.57 13.46 25.34
N GLU A 97 -9.93 13.15 24.24
CA GLU A 97 -10.49 12.49 23.06
C GLU A 97 -9.90 11.07 22.97
N GLU A 98 -10.50 10.21 22.19
CA GLU A 98 -9.95 8.89 21.90
C GLU A 98 -8.55 9.02 21.27
N SER A 99 -7.63 8.13 21.70
CA SER A 99 -6.32 7.95 21.06
C SER A 99 -6.51 7.80 19.56
N GLY A 100 -5.65 8.39 18.76
CA GLY A 100 -5.86 8.41 17.33
C GLY A 100 -4.58 8.44 16.51
N ILE A 101 -4.78 8.18 15.24
CA ILE A 101 -3.75 8.28 14.22
C ILE A 101 -3.49 9.75 13.93
N HIS A 102 -2.21 10.07 13.82
CA HIS A 102 -1.72 11.39 13.40
C HIS A 102 -0.76 11.23 12.23
N TYR A 103 -0.82 12.18 11.32
CA TYR A 103 0.06 12.22 10.16
C TYR A 103 1.12 13.32 10.34
N ILE A 104 2.35 13.00 9.94
CA ILE A 104 3.47 13.93 9.86
C ILE A 104 3.47 14.50 8.45
N VAL A 105 3.29 15.80 8.33
CA VAL A 105 3.12 16.50 7.05
C VAL A 105 4.26 17.48 6.85
N LEU A 106 4.96 17.34 5.73
CA LEU A 106 5.99 18.26 5.26
C LEU A 106 5.36 19.27 4.31
N SER A 107 5.47 20.56 4.64
CA SER A 107 5.04 21.66 3.77
C SER A 107 6.24 22.40 3.23
N VAL A 108 6.16 22.85 1.98
CA VAL A 108 7.17 23.70 1.34
C VAL A 108 6.60 25.09 1.09
N ASP A 109 7.35 26.11 1.48
CA ASP A 109 7.07 27.49 1.09
C ASP A 109 8.07 27.90 -0.02
N LEU A 110 7.57 27.99 -1.24
CA LEU A 110 8.39 28.27 -2.42
C LEU A 110 8.92 29.69 -2.45
N PHE A 111 8.20 30.61 -1.81
CA PHE A 111 8.50 32.05 -1.84
C PHE A 111 9.31 32.51 -0.63
N ASP A 112 9.35 31.72 0.44
CA ASP A 112 10.24 31.95 1.58
C ASP A 112 11.54 31.17 1.36
N ARG A 113 12.61 31.90 1.05
CA ARG A 113 13.91 31.34 0.72
C ARG A 113 14.86 31.45 1.90
N VAL A 114 15.46 30.33 2.27
CA VAL A 114 16.50 30.25 3.30
C VAL A 114 17.87 30.01 2.67
N PRO A 115 18.92 30.73 3.13
CA PRO A 115 20.27 30.52 2.65
C PRO A 115 20.79 29.14 3.08
N VAL A 116 21.53 28.47 2.20
CA VAL A 116 22.08 27.11 2.42
C VAL A 116 23.49 26.96 1.82
N GLY A 117 24.22 25.98 2.32
CA GLY A 117 25.62 25.71 1.94
C GLY A 117 26.60 26.24 2.98
N ASP A 118 27.89 26.10 2.70
CA ASP A 118 28.95 26.66 3.54
C ASP A 118 29.16 28.13 3.19
N LEU A 119 29.42 28.95 4.19
CA LEU A 119 29.73 30.36 3.96
C LEU A 119 30.97 30.49 3.07
N ASP A 120 30.85 31.25 1.98
CA ASP A 120 31.99 31.62 1.16
C ASP A 120 32.81 32.69 1.89
N GLY A 121 33.93 32.28 2.44
CA GLY A 121 34.85 33.15 3.18
C GLY A 121 35.71 34.04 2.27
N GLU A 122 35.68 33.84 0.94
CA GLU A 122 36.40 34.71 0.00
C GLU A 122 35.55 35.94 -0.41
N GLU A 123 34.23 35.93 -0.15
CA GLU A 123 33.35 37.10 -0.33
C GLU A 123 33.33 37.99 0.91
N GLU A 124 33.26 39.30 0.68
CA GLU A 124 33.18 40.31 1.74
C GLU A 124 31.88 41.16 1.61
N PRO A 125 30.87 41.03 2.49
CA PRO A 125 30.77 40.09 3.62
C PRO A 125 30.53 38.66 3.14
N PRO A 126 30.95 37.65 3.92
CA PRO A 126 30.73 36.25 3.61
C PRO A 126 29.26 35.93 3.35
N ARG A 127 28.97 35.16 2.31
CA ARG A 127 27.59 34.83 1.90
C ARG A 127 27.42 33.34 1.73
N PHE A 128 26.20 32.89 1.90
CA PHE A 128 25.83 31.53 1.52
C PHE A 128 25.72 31.40 0.00
N PRO A 129 26.32 30.38 -0.62
CA PRO A 129 26.36 30.26 -2.06
C PRO A 129 25.00 29.94 -2.71
N ASN A 130 24.09 29.34 -1.92
CA ASN A 130 22.82 28.84 -2.42
C ASN A 130 21.64 29.32 -1.56
N SER A 131 20.43 29.20 -2.11
CA SER A 131 19.18 29.36 -1.38
C SER A 131 18.22 28.20 -1.70
N SER A 132 17.45 27.77 -0.72
CA SER A 132 16.42 26.77 -0.92
C SER A 132 15.07 27.27 -0.38
N PRO A 133 13.93 26.69 -0.82
CA PRO A 133 12.65 26.93 -0.19
C PRO A 133 12.70 26.59 1.30
N SER A 134 11.88 27.24 2.11
CA SER A 134 11.71 26.86 3.51
C SER A 134 10.77 25.66 3.63
N TYR A 135 11.04 24.82 4.62
CA TYR A 135 10.25 23.62 4.90
C TYR A 135 9.74 23.67 6.33
N LYS A 136 8.52 23.15 6.54
CA LYS A 136 7.90 23.05 7.86
C LYS A 136 7.28 21.67 8.06
N ILE A 137 7.43 21.09 9.25
CA ILE A 137 6.68 19.92 9.67
C ILE A 137 5.51 20.34 10.56
N THR A 138 4.34 19.80 10.22
CA THR A 138 3.10 19.95 11.00
C THR A 138 2.48 18.57 11.22
N ILE A 139 1.79 18.41 12.35
CA ILE A 139 1.13 17.16 12.71
C ILE A 139 -0.38 17.39 12.63
N PHE A 140 -1.10 16.48 11.98
CA PHE A 140 -2.56 16.52 11.85
C PHE A 140 -3.16 15.21 12.36
N HIS A 141 -4.20 15.31 13.17
CA HIS A 141 -5.03 14.17 13.53
C HIS A 141 -5.81 13.67 12.29
N GLU A 142 -6.02 12.35 12.15
CA GLU A 142 -6.72 11.77 10.98
C GLU A 142 -8.09 12.40 10.70
N LYS A 143 -8.85 12.75 11.75
CA LYS A 143 -10.16 13.42 11.64
C LYS A 143 -10.04 14.87 11.12
N GLU A 144 -8.90 15.51 11.30
CA GLU A 144 -8.64 16.87 10.85
C GLU A 144 -8.19 16.91 9.39
N VAL A 145 -7.56 15.85 8.89
CA VAL A 145 -7.07 15.74 7.51
C VAL A 145 -8.17 16.02 6.49
N ALA A 146 -9.40 15.56 6.77
CA ALA A 146 -10.55 15.80 5.89
C ALA A 146 -11.14 17.21 6.03
N ARG A 147 -10.83 17.96 7.09
CA ARG A 147 -11.42 19.25 7.45
C ARG A 147 -10.45 20.41 7.37
N SER A 148 -9.17 20.15 7.56
CA SER A 148 -8.13 21.16 7.57
C SER A 148 -7.73 21.56 6.15
N GLY A 149 -7.49 22.84 5.96
CA GLY A 149 -6.89 23.37 4.73
C GLY A 149 -5.40 23.00 4.65
N ILE A 150 -5.10 21.69 4.55
CA ILE A 150 -3.74 21.25 4.20
C ILE A 150 -3.45 21.84 2.84
N THR A 151 -2.36 22.59 2.77
CA THR A 151 -2.04 23.31 1.53
C THR A 151 -1.66 22.30 0.44
N PRO A 152 -1.96 22.56 -0.84
CA PRO A 152 -1.55 21.69 -1.94
C PRO A 152 -0.02 21.60 -2.10
N PHE A 153 0.73 22.41 -1.35
CA PHE A 153 2.19 22.38 -1.27
C PHE A 153 2.71 21.55 -0.10
N SER A 154 1.92 20.58 0.34
CA SER A 154 2.24 19.71 1.45
C SER A 154 2.26 18.25 1.01
N MET A 155 3.00 17.42 1.75
CA MET A 155 3.11 15.99 1.53
C MET A 155 3.09 15.25 2.87
N PHE A 156 2.35 14.15 2.94
CA PHE A 156 2.36 13.25 4.07
C PHE A 156 3.63 12.40 4.03
N ILE A 157 4.45 12.47 5.09
CA ILE A 157 5.77 11.82 5.12
C ILE A 157 5.91 10.81 6.26
N GLY A 158 4.93 10.72 7.14
CA GLY A 158 4.94 9.77 8.25
C GLY A 158 3.58 9.65 8.91
N LYS A 159 3.44 8.62 9.73
CA LYS A 159 2.23 8.29 10.48
C LYS A 159 2.63 7.88 11.89
N MET A 160 1.84 8.25 12.88
CA MET A 160 2.07 7.87 14.26
C MET A 160 0.76 7.66 15.02
N LEU A 161 0.79 6.78 16.00
CA LEU A 161 -0.28 6.60 16.98
C LEU A 161 0.06 7.42 18.22
N VAL A 162 -0.83 8.34 18.61
CA VAL A 162 -0.68 9.14 19.83
C VAL A 162 -1.68 8.63 20.87
N GLN A 163 -1.15 8.19 22.00
CA GLN A 163 -1.89 7.75 23.18
C GLN A 163 -1.44 8.57 24.40
N PRO A 164 -2.21 8.60 25.50
CA PRO A 164 -1.86 9.37 26.70
C PRO A 164 -0.47 9.05 27.27
N ASP A 165 -0.06 7.78 27.20
CA ASP A 165 1.16 7.28 27.81
C ASP A 165 2.22 6.84 26.81
N ARG A 166 1.87 6.80 25.50
CA ARG A 166 2.76 6.30 24.44
C ARG A 166 2.52 7.02 23.13
N VAL A 167 3.62 7.37 22.49
CA VAL A 167 3.62 7.77 21.07
C VAL A 167 4.44 6.75 20.30
N GLU A 168 3.85 6.20 19.22
CA GLU A 168 4.49 5.21 18.38
C GLU A 168 4.48 5.69 16.93
N VAL A 169 5.67 5.80 16.34
CA VAL A 169 5.81 6.14 14.92
C VAL A 169 5.80 4.84 14.12
N PHE A 170 5.07 4.82 13.00
CA PHE A 170 5.04 3.67 12.09
C PHE A 170 6.23 3.76 11.13
N ASP A 171 7.18 2.86 11.26
CA ASP A 171 8.41 2.83 10.45
C ASP A 171 8.14 2.33 9.00
N ASP A 172 7.01 1.67 8.78
CA ASP A 172 6.59 1.08 7.50
C ASP A 172 5.72 2.00 6.65
N TYR A 173 5.54 3.25 7.07
CA TYR A 173 4.75 4.22 6.34
C TYR A 173 5.33 4.50 4.95
N ILE A 174 4.48 4.42 3.93
CA ILE A 174 4.82 4.71 2.54
C ILE A 174 4.19 6.05 2.16
N PRO A 175 4.98 7.09 1.92
CA PRO A 175 4.48 8.37 1.45
C PRO A 175 3.81 8.28 0.08
N SER A 176 2.96 9.27 -0.24
CA SER A 176 2.43 9.44 -1.60
C SER A 176 3.53 9.27 -2.65
N SER A 177 3.28 8.49 -3.68
CA SER A 177 4.30 8.08 -4.64
C SER A 177 3.80 8.15 -6.08
N MET A 178 4.56 8.79 -6.96
CA MET A 178 4.22 8.96 -8.37
C MET A 178 4.36 7.66 -9.17
N SER A 179 5.16 6.70 -8.66
CA SER A 179 5.36 5.42 -9.31
C SER A 179 5.69 4.33 -8.29
N LEU A 180 5.57 3.06 -8.70
CA LEU A 180 6.00 1.93 -7.87
C LEU A 180 7.52 1.90 -7.63
N ARG A 181 8.31 2.56 -8.49
CA ARG A 181 9.77 2.70 -8.33
C ARG A 181 10.17 3.81 -7.36
N SER A 182 9.22 4.57 -6.83
CA SER A 182 9.54 5.71 -5.95
C SER A 182 9.91 5.29 -4.53
N HIS A 183 9.53 4.08 -4.11
CA HIS A 183 9.76 3.59 -2.74
C HIS A 183 10.08 2.10 -2.73
N PRO A 184 11.10 1.61 -1.97
CA PRO A 184 11.53 0.21 -1.97
C PRO A 184 10.40 -0.77 -1.62
N ARG A 185 9.53 -0.45 -0.64
CA ARG A 185 8.38 -1.28 -0.26
C ARG A 185 7.40 -1.47 -1.42
N LEU A 186 7.19 -0.44 -2.24
CA LEU A 186 6.31 -0.53 -3.44
C LEU A 186 6.94 -1.40 -4.52
N THR A 187 8.26 -1.31 -4.71
CA THR A 187 8.98 -2.18 -5.65
C THR A 187 8.89 -3.65 -5.22
N LEU A 188 9.06 -3.94 -3.92
CA LEU A 188 8.91 -5.29 -3.38
C LEU A 188 7.47 -5.81 -3.51
N PHE A 189 6.49 -4.98 -3.18
CA PHE A 189 5.08 -5.32 -3.34
C PHE A 189 4.74 -5.64 -4.79
N HIS A 190 5.20 -4.82 -5.75
CA HIS A 190 5.04 -5.08 -7.19
C HIS A 190 5.62 -6.43 -7.59
N ALA A 191 6.85 -6.74 -7.17
CA ALA A 191 7.48 -8.03 -7.47
C ALA A 191 6.68 -9.21 -6.86
N GLY A 192 6.11 -9.01 -5.66
CA GLY A 192 5.21 -9.97 -5.02
C GLY A 192 3.94 -10.22 -5.83
N VAL A 193 3.31 -9.16 -6.34
CA VAL A 193 2.10 -9.26 -7.20
C VAL A 193 2.42 -9.92 -8.54
N GLU A 194 3.52 -9.58 -9.18
CA GLU A 194 3.95 -10.22 -10.43
C GLU A 194 4.16 -11.73 -10.21
N LYS A 195 4.86 -12.10 -9.13
CA LYS A 195 5.04 -13.50 -8.75
C LYS A 195 3.71 -14.20 -8.50
N PHE A 196 2.80 -13.56 -7.77
CA PHE A 196 1.46 -14.09 -7.49
C PHE A 196 0.69 -14.38 -8.78
N PHE A 197 0.61 -13.43 -9.71
CA PHE A 197 -0.13 -13.61 -10.96
C PHE A 197 0.48 -14.70 -11.85
N ASN A 198 1.82 -14.79 -11.94
CA ASN A 198 2.48 -15.89 -12.66
C ASN A 198 2.20 -17.26 -12.01
N GLN A 199 2.20 -17.35 -10.68
CA GLN A 199 1.87 -18.60 -9.97
C GLN A 199 0.41 -18.97 -10.17
N MET A 200 -0.51 -17.99 -10.12
CA MET A 200 -1.93 -18.23 -10.38
C MET A 200 -2.17 -18.77 -11.79
N GLU A 201 -1.50 -18.24 -12.81
CA GLU A 201 -1.57 -18.76 -14.17
C GLU A 201 -1.23 -20.26 -14.20
N ILE A 202 -0.13 -20.67 -13.58
CA ILE A 202 0.31 -22.06 -13.51
C ILE A 202 -0.73 -22.93 -12.80
N TYR A 203 -1.23 -22.50 -11.64
CA TYR A 203 -2.22 -23.25 -10.88
C TYR A 203 -3.54 -23.41 -11.64
N LEU A 204 -4.02 -22.33 -12.26
CA LEU A 204 -5.27 -22.36 -13.01
C LEU A 204 -5.19 -23.28 -14.23
N LEU A 205 -4.09 -23.24 -14.99
CA LEU A 205 -3.86 -24.14 -16.12
C LEU A 205 -3.84 -25.61 -15.67
N SER A 206 -3.16 -25.92 -14.55
CA SER A 206 -3.14 -27.29 -13.99
C SER A 206 -4.52 -27.75 -13.56
N ILE A 207 -5.28 -26.90 -12.86
CA ILE A 207 -6.66 -27.21 -12.41
C ILE A 207 -7.57 -27.47 -13.62
N ILE A 208 -7.55 -26.60 -14.63
CA ILE A 208 -8.33 -26.77 -15.85
C ILE A 208 -7.97 -28.08 -16.56
N GLY A 209 -6.66 -28.37 -16.71
CA GLY A 209 -6.18 -29.61 -17.32
C GLY A 209 -6.71 -30.84 -16.60
N LYS A 210 -6.56 -30.89 -15.27
CA LYS A 210 -7.02 -32.02 -14.44
C LYS A 210 -8.54 -32.27 -14.54
N ILE A 211 -9.35 -31.21 -14.55
CA ILE A 211 -10.80 -31.34 -14.69
C ILE A 211 -11.16 -31.92 -16.06
N LYS A 212 -10.56 -31.37 -17.14
CA LYS A 212 -10.85 -31.79 -18.53
C LYS A 212 -10.34 -33.21 -18.82
N GLU A 213 -9.10 -33.54 -18.45
CA GLU A 213 -8.49 -34.85 -18.67
C GLU A 213 -9.24 -35.98 -17.96
N LYS A 214 -9.80 -35.72 -16.77
CA LYS A 214 -10.54 -36.71 -16.00
C LYS A 214 -12.04 -36.71 -16.28
N GLY A 215 -12.51 -35.86 -17.19
CA GLY A 215 -13.93 -35.77 -17.55
C GLY A 215 -14.83 -35.48 -16.33
N GLN A 216 -14.36 -34.59 -15.40
CA GLN A 216 -15.13 -34.28 -14.21
C GLN A 216 -16.32 -33.38 -14.58
N ASP A 217 -17.53 -33.87 -14.32
CA ASP A 217 -18.82 -33.24 -14.66
C ASP A 217 -19.67 -32.86 -13.44
N SER A 218 -19.13 -33.04 -12.22
CA SER A 218 -19.84 -32.62 -11.01
C SER A 218 -20.11 -31.12 -10.99
N SER A 219 -21.19 -30.72 -10.32
CA SER A 219 -21.55 -29.29 -10.13
C SER A 219 -20.38 -28.45 -9.63
N LEU A 220 -19.67 -28.93 -8.63
CA LEU A 220 -18.50 -28.27 -8.07
C LEU A 220 -17.35 -28.18 -9.08
N ALA A 221 -17.03 -29.27 -9.78
CA ALA A 221 -15.95 -29.26 -10.77
C ALA A 221 -16.24 -28.28 -11.91
N THR A 222 -17.50 -28.23 -12.41
CA THR A 222 -17.93 -27.28 -13.43
C THR A 222 -17.82 -25.83 -12.96
N SER A 223 -18.22 -25.54 -11.72
CA SER A 223 -18.12 -24.18 -11.13
C SER A 223 -16.66 -23.76 -10.92
N VAL A 224 -15.79 -24.67 -10.48
CA VAL A 224 -14.34 -24.41 -10.33
C VAL A 224 -13.67 -24.24 -11.69
N LEU A 225 -14.08 -25.00 -12.71
CA LEU A 225 -13.61 -24.85 -14.09
C LEU A 225 -13.93 -23.46 -14.63
N LEU A 226 -15.20 -23.03 -14.52
CA LEU A 226 -15.64 -21.70 -14.95
C LEU A 226 -14.86 -20.59 -14.24
N LEU A 227 -14.65 -20.70 -12.92
CA LEU A 227 -13.85 -19.76 -12.17
C LEU A 227 -12.41 -19.71 -12.69
N SER A 228 -11.81 -20.88 -12.90
CA SER A 228 -10.42 -20.97 -13.36
C SER A 228 -10.25 -20.38 -14.76
N GLU A 229 -11.18 -20.63 -15.67
CA GLU A 229 -11.16 -20.07 -17.04
C GLU A 229 -11.34 -18.55 -17.04
N ASN A 230 -12.23 -18.00 -16.21
CA ASN A 230 -12.44 -16.55 -16.10
C ASN A 230 -11.22 -15.83 -15.50
N LEU A 231 -10.62 -16.39 -14.45
CA LEU A 231 -9.40 -15.85 -13.86
C LEU A 231 -8.21 -15.91 -14.82
N LEU A 232 -8.04 -17.02 -15.54
CA LEU A 232 -7.01 -17.16 -16.57
C LEU A 232 -7.22 -16.15 -17.70
N GLY A 233 -8.46 -15.96 -18.15
CA GLY A 233 -8.81 -14.94 -19.15
C GLY A 233 -8.41 -13.54 -18.72
N TYR A 234 -8.62 -13.21 -17.44
CA TYR A 234 -8.15 -11.93 -16.87
C TYR A 234 -6.62 -11.81 -16.85
N LEU A 235 -5.91 -12.87 -16.41
CA LEU A 235 -4.46 -12.87 -16.35
C LEU A 235 -3.82 -12.70 -17.74
N ASN A 236 -4.36 -13.32 -18.77
CA ASN A 236 -3.89 -13.20 -20.15
C ASN A 236 -3.84 -11.75 -20.65
N THR A 237 -4.71 -10.89 -20.15
CA THR A 237 -4.76 -9.47 -20.53
C THR A 237 -3.96 -8.55 -19.61
N THR A 238 -3.55 -9.05 -18.45
CA THR A 238 -3.02 -8.20 -17.36
C THR A 238 -1.52 -8.41 -17.11
N LEU A 239 -1.00 -9.64 -17.27
CA LEU A 239 0.37 -9.99 -16.91
C LEU A 239 1.44 -9.10 -17.54
N LEU A 240 1.32 -8.79 -18.83
CA LEU A 240 2.30 -7.95 -19.54
C LEU A 240 2.27 -6.51 -19.04
N ALA A 241 1.10 -5.97 -18.77
CA ALA A 241 0.95 -4.62 -18.21
C ALA A 241 1.57 -4.55 -16.81
N VAL A 242 1.32 -5.55 -15.95
CA VAL A 242 1.93 -5.63 -14.61
C VAL A 242 3.45 -5.62 -14.71
N ARG A 243 4.03 -6.38 -15.61
CA ARG A 243 5.48 -6.50 -15.78
C ARG A 243 6.14 -5.25 -16.35
N TRP A 244 5.56 -4.64 -17.39
CA TRP A 244 6.24 -3.63 -18.20
C TRP A 244 5.78 -2.20 -17.95
N GLU A 245 4.49 -1.99 -17.64
CA GLU A 245 3.94 -0.65 -17.53
C GLU A 245 3.81 -0.18 -16.08
N LEU A 246 3.35 -1.06 -15.18
CA LEU A 246 3.02 -0.67 -13.83
C LEU A 246 4.22 -0.20 -12.98
N PRO A 247 5.47 -0.67 -13.17
CA PRO A 247 6.60 -0.12 -12.43
C PRO A 247 6.72 1.40 -12.51
N ASP A 248 6.34 1.99 -13.64
CA ASP A 248 6.42 3.43 -13.89
C ASP A 248 5.08 4.17 -13.66
N ARG A 249 4.07 3.48 -13.15
CA ARG A 249 2.74 4.03 -12.85
C ARG A 249 2.52 4.22 -11.35
N PRO A 250 1.60 5.14 -10.97
CA PRO A 250 1.19 5.31 -9.59
C PRO A 250 0.65 4.00 -8.96
N PRO A 251 0.84 3.81 -7.64
CA PRO A 251 0.44 2.58 -6.94
C PRO A 251 -1.03 2.18 -7.14
N LEU A 252 -1.94 3.14 -7.30
CA LEU A 252 -3.35 2.90 -7.62
C LEU A 252 -3.55 1.87 -8.75
N HIS A 253 -2.71 1.91 -9.78
CA HIS A 253 -2.85 1.00 -10.93
C HIS A 253 -2.58 -0.46 -10.55
N LEU A 254 -1.64 -0.71 -9.64
CA LEU A 254 -1.37 -2.06 -9.15
C LEU A 254 -2.52 -2.57 -8.27
N PHE A 255 -2.99 -1.75 -7.33
CA PHE A 255 -4.13 -2.09 -6.47
C PHE A 255 -5.39 -2.37 -7.30
N ARG A 256 -5.67 -1.55 -8.32
CA ARG A 256 -6.77 -1.77 -9.25
C ARG A 256 -6.70 -3.15 -9.91
N ASN A 257 -5.52 -3.60 -10.31
CA ASN A 257 -5.39 -4.91 -10.96
C ASN A 257 -5.70 -6.05 -9.97
N ILE A 258 -5.22 -5.97 -8.72
CA ILE A 258 -5.53 -6.99 -7.71
C ILE A 258 -7.03 -6.96 -7.36
N ALA A 259 -7.60 -5.78 -7.18
CA ALA A 259 -9.03 -5.60 -6.93
C ALA A 259 -9.90 -6.14 -8.09
N THR A 260 -9.43 -5.99 -9.34
CA THR A 260 -10.13 -6.55 -10.52
C THR A 260 -10.04 -8.08 -10.51
N PHE A 261 -8.91 -8.67 -10.17
CA PHE A 261 -8.78 -10.13 -10.00
C PHE A 261 -9.78 -10.64 -8.94
N ALA A 262 -9.85 -9.99 -7.78
CA ALA A 262 -10.83 -10.32 -6.74
C ALA A 262 -12.28 -10.15 -7.21
N ARG A 263 -12.55 -9.13 -8.05
CA ARG A 263 -13.87 -8.88 -8.63
C ARG A 263 -14.27 -9.97 -9.63
N VAL A 264 -13.38 -10.41 -10.50
CA VAL A 264 -13.62 -11.53 -11.42
C VAL A 264 -13.95 -12.79 -10.63
N MET A 265 -13.16 -13.09 -9.60
CA MET A 265 -13.40 -14.22 -8.71
C MET A 265 -14.79 -14.13 -8.04
N ARG A 266 -15.09 -13.01 -7.38
CA ARG A 266 -16.38 -12.80 -6.72
C ARG A 266 -17.56 -12.91 -7.70
N ASN A 267 -17.49 -12.22 -8.82
CA ASN A 267 -18.60 -12.22 -9.80
C ASN A 267 -18.84 -13.62 -10.37
N THR A 268 -17.79 -14.41 -10.60
CA THR A 268 -17.93 -15.79 -11.06
C THR A 268 -18.60 -16.66 -9.98
N ILE A 269 -18.21 -16.50 -8.70
CA ILE A 269 -18.86 -17.21 -7.59
C ILE A 269 -20.34 -16.82 -7.49
N GLU A 270 -20.64 -15.54 -7.55
CA GLU A 270 -22.02 -14.99 -7.46
C GLU A 270 -22.90 -15.35 -8.68
N SER A 271 -22.33 -15.65 -9.83
CA SER A 271 -23.09 -16.06 -11.03
C SER A 271 -23.62 -17.50 -10.97
N ASN A 272 -23.19 -18.29 -9.99
CA ASN A 272 -23.70 -19.64 -9.75
C ASN A 272 -25.05 -19.61 -9.05
N THR A 273 -25.79 -20.73 -9.07
CA THR A 273 -26.98 -20.88 -8.20
C THR A 273 -26.60 -20.82 -6.73
N ALA A 274 -27.55 -20.50 -5.85
CA ALA A 274 -27.27 -20.39 -4.42
C ALA A 274 -26.62 -21.66 -3.84
N ALA A 275 -27.09 -22.86 -4.25
CA ALA A 275 -26.51 -24.12 -3.81
C ALA A 275 -25.09 -24.34 -4.31
N GLN A 276 -24.81 -24.01 -5.57
CA GLN A 276 -23.46 -24.12 -6.16
C GLN A 276 -22.49 -23.13 -5.53
N LYS A 277 -22.92 -21.88 -5.30
CA LYS A 277 -22.14 -20.88 -4.56
C LYS A 277 -21.75 -21.37 -3.19
N GLU A 278 -22.73 -21.86 -2.41
CA GLU A 278 -22.47 -22.39 -1.07
C GLU A 278 -21.53 -23.59 -1.10
N GLU A 279 -21.73 -24.53 -2.02
CA GLU A 279 -20.85 -25.68 -2.21
C GLU A 279 -19.40 -25.24 -2.51
N MET A 280 -19.22 -24.28 -3.42
CA MET A 280 -17.90 -23.76 -3.81
C MET A 280 -17.21 -23.05 -2.64
N ILE A 281 -17.92 -22.17 -1.91
CA ILE A 281 -17.33 -21.43 -0.78
C ILE A 281 -16.97 -22.42 0.34
N ASN A 282 -17.83 -23.37 0.67
CA ASN A 282 -17.54 -24.43 1.63
C ASN A 282 -16.32 -25.25 1.21
N TYR A 283 -16.19 -25.56 -0.07
CA TYR A 283 -15.02 -26.28 -0.59
C TYR A 283 -13.74 -25.47 -0.43
N PHE A 284 -13.73 -24.18 -0.77
CA PHE A 284 -12.56 -23.32 -0.63
C PHE A 284 -12.15 -23.14 0.83
N THR A 285 -13.10 -22.94 1.72
CA THR A 285 -12.81 -22.76 3.16
C THR A 285 -12.33 -24.05 3.82
N ASN A 286 -12.69 -25.23 3.32
CA ASN A 286 -12.10 -26.50 3.77
C ASN A 286 -10.60 -26.61 3.45
N TRP A 287 -10.11 -25.91 2.43
CA TRP A 287 -8.72 -25.93 1.97
C TRP A 287 -7.94 -24.64 2.28
N SER A 288 -8.60 -23.63 2.82
CA SER A 288 -7.98 -22.44 3.37
C SER A 288 -8.05 -22.44 4.90
N GLU A 289 -7.34 -21.54 5.54
CA GLU A 289 -7.43 -21.32 7.00
C GLU A 289 -8.62 -20.44 7.40
N LEU A 290 -9.39 -19.95 6.42
CA LEU A 290 -10.49 -19.03 6.63
C LEU A 290 -11.81 -19.75 6.90
N LYS A 291 -12.66 -19.13 7.71
CA LYS A 291 -14.09 -19.47 7.78
C LYS A 291 -14.83 -18.89 6.57
N GLN A 292 -16.00 -19.46 6.24
CA GLN A 292 -16.81 -19.03 5.10
C GLN A 292 -17.08 -17.52 5.10
N GLY A 293 -17.55 -16.96 6.21
CA GLY A 293 -17.85 -15.53 6.30
C GLY A 293 -16.63 -14.62 6.17
N ASP A 294 -15.44 -15.09 6.56
CA ASP A 294 -14.21 -14.31 6.45
C ASP A 294 -13.67 -14.32 5.02
N PHE A 295 -13.84 -15.43 4.29
CA PHE A 295 -13.54 -15.51 2.87
C PHE A 295 -14.38 -14.54 2.03
N GLU A 296 -15.71 -14.51 2.28
CA GLU A 296 -16.59 -13.54 1.60
C GLU A 296 -16.24 -12.10 1.95
N LYS A 297 -15.97 -11.79 3.23
CA LYS A 297 -15.54 -10.45 3.67
C LYS A 297 -14.25 -10.02 2.98
N LEU A 298 -13.26 -10.91 2.85
CA LEU A 298 -12.00 -10.63 2.18
C LEU A 298 -12.21 -10.23 0.71
N LEU A 299 -13.06 -10.99 -0.02
CA LEU A 299 -13.40 -10.66 -1.40
C LEU A 299 -14.17 -9.33 -1.50
N VAL A 300 -15.16 -9.11 -0.62
CA VAL A 300 -15.94 -7.86 -0.58
C VAL A 300 -15.04 -6.67 -0.29
N TYR A 301 -14.11 -6.82 0.66
CA TYR A 301 -13.13 -5.79 0.97
C TYR A 301 -12.29 -5.41 -0.26
N CYS A 302 -11.67 -6.39 -0.92
CA CYS A 302 -10.84 -6.13 -2.10
C CYS A 302 -11.64 -5.50 -3.26
N VAL A 303 -12.90 -5.92 -3.45
CA VAL A 303 -13.76 -5.39 -4.52
C VAL A 303 -14.22 -3.96 -4.26
N ASN A 304 -14.47 -3.61 -3.00
CA ASN A 304 -14.94 -2.30 -2.57
C ASN A 304 -13.79 -1.41 -2.05
N PHE A 305 -12.56 -1.80 -2.29
CA PHE A 305 -11.38 -1.08 -1.86
C PHE A 305 -11.41 0.40 -2.26
N GLY A 306 -11.22 1.26 -1.28
CA GLY A 306 -11.08 2.70 -1.45
C GLY A 306 -9.60 3.09 -1.36
N TYR A 307 -9.03 3.56 -2.46
CA TYR A 307 -7.63 3.99 -2.48
C TYR A 307 -7.46 5.35 -1.80
N ASP A 308 -6.57 5.44 -0.82
CA ASP A 308 -6.08 6.71 -0.28
C ASP A 308 -4.59 6.87 -0.63
N HIS A 309 -4.29 7.86 -1.46
CA HIS A 309 -2.92 8.13 -1.90
C HIS A 309 -2.02 8.69 -0.78
N ARG A 310 -2.60 9.09 0.33
CA ARG A 310 -1.88 9.60 1.52
C ARG A 310 -1.50 8.51 2.50
N ASP A 311 -2.13 7.33 2.41
CA ASP A 311 -1.86 6.17 3.29
C ASP A 311 -1.81 4.87 2.47
N ILE A 312 -0.71 4.69 1.75
CA ILE A 312 -0.51 3.55 0.86
C ILE A 312 -0.17 2.28 1.65
N SER A 313 0.52 2.39 2.80
CA SER A 313 1.02 1.25 3.57
C SER A 313 -0.09 0.31 4.03
N GLY A 314 -1.17 0.84 4.61
CA GLY A 314 -2.31 0.01 5.01
C GLY A 314 -2.95 -0.76 3.85
N SER A 315 -2.94 -0.17 2.65
CA SER A 315 -3.41 -0.83 1.44
C SER A 315 -2.49 -1.98 1.01
N VAL A 316 -1.17 -1.79 1.10
CA VAL A 316 -0.19 -2.84 0.79
C VAL A 316 -0.40 -4.04 1.70
N ASP A 317 -0.49 -3.84 3.01
CA ASP A 317 -0.63 -4.93 3.99
C ASP A 317 -1.88 -5.77 3.74
N GLN A 318 -3.01 -5.12 3.46
CA GLN A 318 -4.28 -5.81 3.20
C GLN A 318 -4.27 -6.61 1.90
N PHE A 319 -3.65 -6.09 0.84
CA PHE A 319 -3.52 -6.85 -0.41
C PHE A 319 -2.45 -7.94 -0.32
N GLU A 320 -1.41 -7.78 0.47
CA GLU A 320 -0.46 -8.86 0.78
C GLU A 320 -1.15 -10.03 1.47
N GLU A 321 -2.04 -9.76 2.44
CA GLU A 321 -2.85 -10.80 3.09
C GLU A 321 -3.74 -11.54 2.07
N PHE A 322 -4.45 -10.80 1.20
CA PHE A 322 -5.25 -11.40 0.13
C PHE A 322 -4.41 -12.30 -0.78
N ILE A 323 -3.25 -11.83 -1.22
CA ILE A 323 -2.32 -12.58 -2.08
C ILE A 323 -1.85 -13.87 -1.40
N GLN A 324 -1.48 -13.81 -0.13
CA GLN A 324 -1.03 -14.98 0.64
C GLN A 324 -2.14 -16.05 0.74
N ILE A 325 -3.35 -15.62 1.08
CA ILE A 325 -4.51 -16.52 1.21
C ILE A 325 -4.86 -17.17 -0.13
N MET A 326 -4.92 -16.37 -1.21
CA MET A 326 -5.24 -16.90 -2.55
C MET A 326 -4.15 -17.84 -3.05
N THR A 327 -2.88 -17.50 -2.84
CA THR A 327 -1.76 -18.38 -3.22
C THR A 327 -1.84 -19.72 -2.50
N ALA A 328 -2.09 -19.72 -1.20
CA ALA A 328 -2.22 -20.95 -0.41
C ALA A 328 -3.42 -21.80 -0.88
N LEU A 329 -4.58 -21.17 -1.10
CA LEU A 329 -5.78 -21.85 -1.58
C LEU A 329 -5.56 -22.51 -2.94
N PHE A 330 -5.10 -21.77 -3.95
CA PHE A 330 -4.95 -22.29 -5.31
C PHE A 330 -3.80 -23.29 -5.42
N SER A 331 -2.72 -23.12 -4.67
CA SER A 331 -1.66 -24.13 -4.54
C SER A 331 -2.22 -25.42 -3.99
N LYS A 332 -3.11 -25.36 -2.98
CA LYS A 332 -3.75 -26.53 -2.42
C LYS A 332 -4.68 -27.21 -3.42
N LEU A 333 -5.56 -26.45 -4.10
CA LEU A 333 -6.44 -26.97 -5.13
C LEU A 333 -5.67 -27.63 -6.27
N GLU A 334 -4.56 -27.04 -6.68
CA GLU A 334 -3.65 -27.59 -7.69
C GLU A 334 -3.07 -28.93 -7.23
N SER A 335 -2.66 -29.08 -5.98
CA SER A 335 -2.07 -30.31 -5.44
C SER A 335 -3.06 -31.48 -5.33
N LEU A 336 -4.38 -31.23 -5.41
CA LEU A 336 -5.40 -32.29 -5.31
C LEU A 336 -5.45 -33.15 -6.57
N ALA A 337 -5.66 -34.44 -6.38
CA ALA A 337 -5.79 -35.40 -7.49
C ALA A 337 -7.03 -35.13 -8.37
N PHE A 338 -8.11 -34.59 -7.80
CA PHE A 338 -9.35 -34.19 -8.49
C PHE A 338 -10.09 -33.15 -7.66
N ILE A 339 -10.93 -32.33 -8.32
CA ILE A 339 -11.78 -31.36 -7.65
C ILE A 339 -12.96 -32.09 -6.99
N GLY A 340 -13.31 -31.69 -5.76
CA GLY A 340 -14.34 -32.37 -4.95
C GLY A 340 -13.80 -33.40 -3.95
N LYS A 341 -12.46 -33.60 -3.90
CA LYS A 341 -11.84 -34.39 -2.82
C LYS A 341 -12.16 -33.75 -1.47
N LYS A 342 -12.73 -34.51 -0.55
CA LYS A 342 -12.99 -34.05 0.83
C LYS A 342 -11.72 -34.14 1.66
N LYS A 343 -11.53 -33.19 2.59
CA LYS A 343 -10.49 -33.28 3.61
C LYS A 343 -10.81 -34.47 4.52
N GLU A 344 -9.89 -35.41 4.62
CA GLU A 344 -10.07 -36.55 5.56
C GLU A 344 -10.02 -35.99 6.98
N THR A 345 -11.17 -35.92 7.62
CA THR A 345 -11.25 -35.68 9.06
C THR A 345 -10.88 -37.03 9.74
N ASN A 346 -9.72 -37.07 10.38
CA ASN A 346 -9.37 -38.19 11.28
C ASN A 346 -10.29 -38.17 12.50
N ILE A 347 -11.50 -38.65 12.35
CA ILE A 347 -12.38 -38.99 13.47
C ILE A 347 -11.89 -40.34 13.97
N PHE A 348 -11.02 -40.36 14.96
CA PHE A 348 -10.78 -41.56 15.75
C PHE A 348 -12.04 -41.83 16.57
N VAL A 349 -12.95 -42.61 16.03
CA VAL A 349 -14.00 -43.26 16.81
C VAL A 349 -13.29 -44.33 17.69
N LYS A 350 -13.04 -44.00 18.94
CA LYS A 350 -12.72 -45.04 19.94
C LYS A 350 -13.98 -45.88 20.10
N GLU A 351 -14.03 -47.03 19.46
CA GLU A 351 -14.98 -48.08 19.83
C GLU A 351 -14.67 -48.51 21.28
N ASN A 352 -15.51 -48.08 22.20
CA ASN A 352 -15.55 -48.67 23.53
C ASN A 352 -16.17 -50.05 23.40
N THR A 353 -15.35 -51.09 23.19
CA THR A 353 -15.74 -52.46 23.36
C THR A 353 -15.96 -52.72 24.85
N THR A 354 -17.19 -52.54 25.31
CA THR A 354 -17.66 -53.09 26.60
C THR A 354 -17.68 -54.59 26.51
N LYS A 355 -16.65 -55.26 27.04
CA LYS A 355 -16.68 -56.72 27.29
C LYS A 355 -17.81 -57.01 28.28
N ARG A 356 -18.91 -57.56 27.79
CA ARG A 356 -19.89 -58.22 28.66
C ARG A 356 -19.27 -59.53 29.20
N SER A 357 -18.92 -59.53 30.46
CA SER A 357 -18.61 -60.75 31.22
C SER A 357 -19.89 -61.48 31.40
N PHE A 358 -20.01 -62.67 30.76
CA PHE A 358 -20.97 -63.67 31.14
C PHE A 358 -20.29 -64.46 32.27
N LEU A 359 -20.77 -64.31 33.49
CA LEU A 359 -20.63 -65.28 34.54
C LEU A 359 -21.90 -66.08 34.54
N ALA A 360 -21.72 -67.41 34.29
CA ALA A 360 -22.68 -68.40 34.57
C ALA A 360 -22.58 -68.77 36.08
N ASP A 361 -23.68 -68.92 36.68
CA ASP A 361 -24.31 -69.76 37.61
C ASP A 361 -25.32 -69.10 38.48
#